data_b1b5d6cdb458fed58d4ad77ea4bf9c78
#
_entry.id   b1b5d6cdb458fed58d4ad77ea4bf9c78
#
_cell.length_a   1.000
_cell.length_b   1.000
_cell.length_c   1.000
_cell.angle_alpha   90.00
_cell.angle_beta   90.00
_cell.angle_gamma   90.00
#
_symmetry.space_group_name_H-M   'P 1'
#
loop_
_entity.id
_entity.type
_entity.pdbx_description
1 polymer ?
#
loop_
_entity_poly.entity_id
_entity_poly.type
_entity_poly.pdbx_seq_one_letter_code
_entity_poly.pdbx_strand_id
1 'polypeptide(L)'
;MPTILGPIIWTPQMILKNFNLGANMNCPNARSLMDISLSSPSLVKSNEEYTVRNNAGVTNLREKLSLPNSNIDRILIYSENSELSKSLSKSTNIKKAVLDWKAGRIVDRNGHKRKKFVVSANDTQDLKRAINGCTLTGLKENPDGSVSGYVYDVYNFDSNYTDMNTASKDLSFVNRAACFLQKHGFIHNYQLLVPITIKFDKKG
;
A
#
# COMPACT_ATOMS: atom_id res chain seq x y z
N MET A 1 -35.66 -25.95 23.98
CA MET A 1 -35.96 -24.72 23.21
C MET A 1 -34.70 -24.32 22.48
N PRO A 2 -34.70 -24.26 21.17
CA PRO A 2 -33.50 -23.77 20.45
C PRO A 2 -33.41 -22.27 20.64
N THR A 3 -32.29 -21.80 21.17
CA THR A 3 -31.96 -20.40 21.28
C THR A 3 -31.73 -19.86 19.87
N ILE A 4 -32.62 -19.01 19.40
CA ILE A 4 -32.45 -18.28 18.16
C ILE A 4 -31.32 -17.27 18.43
N LEU A 5 -30.11 -17.62 18.00
CA LEU A 5 -29.02 -16.64 17.88
C LEU A 5 -29.46 -15.63 16.82
N GLY A 6 -29.84 -14.43 17.26
CA GLY A 6 -30.14 -13.33 16.35
C GLY A 6 -28.92 -13.04 15.43
N PRO A 7 -29.15 -12.35 14.30
CA PRO A 7 -28.05 -12.06 13.37
C PRO A 7 -26.94 -11.34 14.13
N ILE A 8 -25.70 -11.89 14.05
CA ILE A 8 -24.51 -11.24 14.62
C ILE A 8 -24.33 -9.96 13.82
N ILE A 9 -24.68 -8.83 14.43
CA ILE A 9 -24.41 -7.51 13.85
C ILE A 9 -22.92 -7.26 14.07
N TRP A 10 -22.15 -7.44 13.01
CA TRP A 10 -20.73 -7.10 13.01
C TRP A 10 -20.55 -5.59 13.14
N THR A 11 -20.13 -5.14 14.30
CA THR A 11 -19.77 -3.72 14.47
C THR A 11 -18.39 -3.46 13.85
N PRO A 12 -18.09 -2.22 13.42
CA PRO A 12 -16.76 -1.85 12.96
C PRO A 12 -15.66 -2.28 13.94
N GLN A 13 -15.92 -2.18 15.27
CA GLN A 13 -15.00 -2.62 16.31
C GLN A 13 -14.80 -4.14 16.33
N MET A 14 -15.84 -4.93 16.06
CA MET A 14 -15.70 -6.40 15.99
C MET A 14 -14.88 -6.82 14.78
N ILE A 15 -15.07 -6.14 13.66
CA ILE A 15 -14.28 -6.39 12.45
C ILE A 15 -12.83 -5.96 12.69
N LEU A 16 -12.60 -4.81 13.32
CA LEU A 16 -11.29 -4.36 13.79
C LEU A 16 -10.61 -5.37 14.69
N LYS A 17 -11.33 -5.91 15.67
CA LYS A 17 -10.81 -6.91 16.59
C LYS A 17 -10.39 -8.18 15.84
N ASN A 18 -11.15 -8.61 14.85
CA ASN A 18 -10.80 -9.74 14.00
C ASN A 18 -9.66 -9.39 13.03
N PHE A 19 -9.57 -8.16 12.55
CA PHE A 19 -8.42 -7.64 11.79
C PHE A 19 -7.15 -7.61 12.67
N ASN A 20 -7.27 -7.20 13.93
CA ASN A 20 -6.18 -7.23 14.90
C ASN A 20 -5.81 -8.67 15.32
N LEU A 21 -6.74 -9.60 15.35
CA LEU A 21 -6.49 -11.03 15.60
C LEU A 21 -5.86 -11.73 14.37
N GLY A 22 -6.18 -11.27 13.15
CA GLY A 22 -5.54 -11.71 11.91
C GLY A 22 -4.29 -10.91 11.54
N ALA A 23 -4.17 -9.66 11.98
CA ALA A 23 -2.94 -8.88 11.93
C ALA A 23 -2.20 -9.16 13.23
N ASN A 24 -1.17 -10.01 13.20
CA ASN A 24 -0.21 -10.11 14.30
C ASN A 24 0.04 -8.69 14.85
N MET A 25 0.04 -8.53 16.17
CA MET A 25 0.31 -7.24 16.83
C MET A 25 1.65 -6.61 16.40
N ASN A 26 2.45 -7.35 15.63
CA ASN A 26 3.77 -7.02 15.07
C ASN A 26 3.74 -6.58 13.60
N CYS A 27 2.61 -6.06 13.08
CA CYS A 27 2.50 -5.52 11.72
C CYS A 27 2.24 -4.01 11.77
N PRO A 28 3.23 -3.18 12.10
CA PRO A 28 3.04 -1.77 12.40
C PRO A 28 2.50 -0.96 11.22
N ASN A 29 3.03 -1.18 10.00
CA ASN A 29 2.56 -0.47 8.81
C ASN A 29 1.12 -0.86 8.45
N ALA A 30 0.78 -2.14 8.47
CA ALA A 30 -0.57 -2.61 8.18
C ALA A 30 -1.60 -2.05 9.16
N ARG A 31 -1.24 -1.98 10.45
CA ARG A 31 -2.07 -1.39 11.50
C ARG A 31 -2.27 0.11 11.27
N SER A 32 -1.18 0.85 11.05
CA SER A 32 -1.24 2.30 10.81
C SER A 32 -2.13 2.65 9.61
N LEU A 33 -1.99 1.93 8.49
CA LEU A 33 -2.81 2.13 7.29
C LEU A 33 -4.29 1.81 7.54
N MET A 34 -4.59 0.77 8.33
CA MET A 34 -5.96 0.45 8.71
C MET A 34 -6.56 1.53 9.62
N ASP A 35 -5.83 2.03 10.61
CA ASP A 35 -6.29 3.08 11.51
C ASP A 35 -6.66 4.36 10.74
N ILE A 36 -5.87 4.71 9.71
CA ILE A 36 -6.18 5.81 8.80
C ILE A 36 -7.47 5.53 8.03
N SER A 37 -7.64 4.32 7.50
CA SER A 37 -8.83 3.92 6.73
C SER A 37 -10.12 3.99 7.56
N LEU A 38 -10.03 3.75 8.85
CA LEU A 38 -11.16 3.82 9.80
C LEU A 38 -11.45 5.23 10.29
N SER A 39 -10.49 6.15 10.14
CA SER A 39 -10.68 7.53 10.52
C SER A 39 -11.53 8.27 9.49
N SER A 40 -12.46 9.13 9.97
CA SER A 40 -13.16 10.04 9.06
C SER A 40 -12.15 10.85 8.23
N PRO A 41 -12.37 11.02 6.92
CA PRO A 41 -11.46 11.78 6.07
C PRO A 41 -11.12 13.18 6.58
N SER A 42 -12.05 13.86 7.25
CA SER A 42 -11.85 15.17 7.85
C SER A 42 -10.90 15.16 9.08
N LEU A 43 -10.74 14.01 9.73
CA LEU A 43 -9.91 13.85 10.91
C LEU A 43 -8.47 13.43 10.58
N VAL A 44 -8.22 12.92 9.39
CA VAL A 44 -6.87 12.53 8.96
C VAL A 44 -6.05 13.79 8.72
N LYS A 45 -5.08 14.03 9.58
CA LYS A 45 -4.17 15.20 9.53
C LYS A 45 -2.77 14.76 9.13
N SER A 46 -2.00 15.69 8.57
CA SER A 46 -0.56 15.51 8.38
C SER A 46 0.14 15.29 9.72
N ASN A 47 1.19 14.47 9.70
CA ASN A 47 2.08 14.24 10.83
C ASN A 47 3.53 14.07 10.33
N GLU A 48 4.44 13.58 11.19
CA GLU A 48 5.85 13.35 10.80
C GLU A 48 6.02 12.23 9.77
N GLU A 49 5.12 11.25 9.77
CA GLU A 49 5.17 10.13 8.84
C GLU A 49 4.68 10.50 7.44
N TYR A 50 3.66 11.35 7.34
CA TYR A 50 3.07 11.72 6.05
C TYR A 50 2.42 13.11 6.04
N THR A 51 2.28 13.67 4.84
CA THR A 51 1.49 14.88 4.55
C THR A 51 0.24 14.49 3.80
N VAL A 52 -0.92 15.00 4.23
CA VAL A 52 -2.21 14.76 3.57
C VAL A 52 -2.46 15.86 2.53
N ARG A 53 -2.78 15.45 1.32
CA ARG A 53 -3.13 16.33 0.20
C ARG A 53 -4.40 15.84 -0.49
N ASN A 54 -5.05 16.73 -1.23
CA ASN A 54 -6.09 16.34 -2.20
C ASN A 54 -5.48 16.20 -3.61
N ASN A 55 -6.23 15.63 -4.54
CA ASN A 55 -5.78 15.44 -5.92
C ASN A 55 -5.37 16.76 -6.61
N ALA A 56 -6.10 17.85 -6.37
CA ALA A 56 -5.77 19.15 -6.94
C ALA A 56 -4.42 19.67 -6.44
N GLY A 57 -4.11 19.44 -5.15
CA GLY A 57 -2.84 19.84 -4.54
C GLY A 57 -1.61 19.05 -5.00
N VAL A 58 -1.80 17.99 -5.81
CA VAL A 58 -0.70 17.12 -6.28
C VAL A 58 -0.69 16.93 -7.80
N THR A 59 -1.43 17.73 -8.55
CA THR A 59 -1.54 17.59 -10.02
C THR A 59 -0.17 17.53 -10.70
N ASN A 60 0.70 18.48 -10.45
CA ASN A 60 2.05 18.52 -11.04
C ASN A 60 2.88 17.28 -10.65
N LEU A 61 2.72 16.78 -9.42
CA LEU A 61 3.42 15.58 -8.96
C LEU A 61 2.88 14.33 -9.67
N ARG A 62 1.57 14.25 -9.87
CA ARG A 62 0.94 13.14 -10.62
C ARG A 62 1.44 13.06 -12.04
N GLU A 63 1.49 14.18 -12.76
CA GLU A 63 2.01 14.26 -14.12
C GLU A 63 3.49 13.85 -14.17
N LYS A 64 4.32 14.45 -13.31
CA LYS A 64 5.76 14.18 -13.23
C LYS A 64 6.05 12.70 -12.97
N LEU A 65 5.28 12.05 -12.10
CA LEU A 65 5.46 10.65 -11.72
C LEU A 65 4.63 9.69 -12.58
N SER A 66 3.84 10.19 -13.53
CA SER A 66 2.93 9.39 -14.36
C SER A 66 2.00 8.52 -13.51
N LEU A 67 1.47 9.05 -12.39
CA LEU A 67 0.58 8.29 -11.51
C LEU A 67 -0.71 7.91 -12.22
N PRO A 68 -1.31 6.75 -11.90
CA PRO A 68 -2.61 6.38 -12.44
C PRO A 68 -3.68 7.42 -12.09
N ASN A 69 -4.66 7.59 -12.97
CA ASN A 69 -5.85 8.38 -12.65
C ASN A 69 -6.62 7.70 -11.51
N SER A 70 -7.11 8.51 -10.59
CA SER A 70 -7.91 8.06 -9.46
C SER A 70 -9.00 9.08 -9.15
N ASN A 71 -10.21 8.60 -8.87
CA ASN A 71 -11.32 9.40 -8.35
C ASN A 71 -11.25 9.56 -6.83
N ILE A 72 -10.28 8.94 -6.17
CA ILE A 72 -10.04 9.10 -4.73
C ILE A 72 -9.32 10.43 -4.53
N ASP A 73 -9.98 11.37 -3.85
CA ASP A 73 -9.45 12.72 -3.70
C ASP A 73 -8.24 12.78 -2.76
N ARG A 74 -8.16 11.90 -1.77
CA ARG A 74 -7.14 11.96 -0.74
C ARG A 74 -5.90 11.17 -1.10
N ILE A 75 -4.73 11.80 -0.95
CA ILE A 75 -3.42 11.18 -1.09
C ILE A 75 -2.54 11.49 0.13
N LEU A 76 -1.91 10.45 0.68
CA LEU A 76 -0.90 10.54 1.72
C LEU A 76 0.48 10.43 1.08
N ILE A 77 1.27 11.49 1.26
CA ILE A 77 2.65 11.57 0.77
C ILE A 77 3.56 11.32 1.97
N TYR A 78 4.15 10.13 2.03
CA TYR A 78 5.01 9.73 3.13
C TYR A 78 6.38 10.41 3.07
N SER A 79 7.00 10.58 4.23
CA SER A 79 8.38 11.05 4.35
C SER A 79 9.37 9.91 4.08
N GLU A 80 10.59 10.25 3.67
CA GLU A 80 11.68 9.27 3.48
C GLU A 80 12.07 8.57 4.79
N ASN A 81 11.82 9.23 5.92
CA ASN A 81 12.12 8.71 7.26
C ASN A 81 11.00 7.91 7.86
N SER A 82 9.85 7.81 7.20
CA SER A 82 8.71 7.04 7.68
C SER A 82 9.05 5.55 7.80
N GLU A 83 8.34 4.86 8.69
CA GLU A 83 8.53 3.42 8.86
C GLU A 83 8.17 2.65 7.60
N LEU A 84 7.09 3.06 6.92
CA LEU A 84 6.66 2.46 5.67
C LEU A 84 7.72 2.62 4.57
N SER A 85 8.32 3.82 4.41
CA SER A 85 9.40 4.07 3.46
C SER A 85 10.62 3.18 3.73
N LYS A 86 11.03 3.08 4.98
CA LYS A 86 12.16 2.21 5.41
C LYS A 86 11.86 0.74 5.15
N SER A 87 10.66 0.28 5.44
CA SER A 87 10.24 -1.11 5.22
C SER A 87 10.22 -1.46 3.74
N LEU A 88 9.63 -0.60 2.89
CA LEU A 88 9.60 -0.78 1.44
C LEU A 88 11.01 -0.74 0.83
N SER A 89 11.88 0.16 1.30
CA SER A 89 13.28 0.26 0.84
C SER A 89 14.11 -0.99 1.18
N LYS A 90 13.72 -1.74 2.22
CA LYS A 90 14.35 -3.01 2.61
C LYS A 90 13.73 -4.24 1.91
N SER A 91 12.57 -4.10 1.28
CA SER A 91 11.88 -5.20 0.61
C SER A 91 12.77 -5.87 -0.44
N THR A 92 12.92 -7.18 -0.36
CA THR A 92 13.71 -7.96 -1.32
C THR A 92 13.06 -8.00 -2.69
N ASN A 93 11.73 -8.05 -2.74
CA ASN A 93 10.99 -8.04 -3.99
C ASN A 93 11.10 -6.70 -4.72
N ILE A 94 11.01 -5.59 -3.99
CA ILE A 94 11.22 -4.25 -4.55
C ILE A 94 12.67 -4.09 -5.02
N LYS A 95 13.66 -4.51 -4.20
CA LYS A 95 15.08 -4.47 -4.59
C LYS A 95 15.34 -5.24 -5.88
N LYS A 96 14.79 -6.46 -6.00
CA LYS A 96 14.90 -7.27 -7.23
C LYS A 96 14.29 -6.55 -8.43
N ALA A 97 13.08 -6.03 -8.29
CA ALA A 97 12.40 -5.30 -9.37
C ALA A 97 13.17 -4.04 -9.81
N VAL A 98 13.75 -3.30 -8.86
CA VAL A 98 14.58 -2.12 -9.16
C VAL A 98 15.90 -2.54 -9.84
N LEU A 99 16.51 -3.66 -9.45
CA LEU A 99 17.69 -4.21 -10.14
C LEU A 99 17.36 -4.60 -11.58
N ASP A 100 16.21 -5.23 -11.80
CA ASP A 100 15.75 -5.61 -13.14
C ASP A 100 15.49 -4.37 -14.00
N TRP A 101 14.91 -3.32 -13.43
CA TRP A 101 14.73 -2.03 -14.10
C TRP A 101 16.08 -1.37 -14.42
N LYS A 102 17.01 -1.32 -13.47
CA LYS A 102 18.37 -0.76 -13.64
C LYS A 102 19.12 -1.47 -14.76
N ALA A 103 19.03 -2.80 -14.81
CA ALA A 103 19.65 -3.65 -15.85
C ALA A 103 18.92 -3.60 -17.21
N GLY A 104 17.89 -2.77 -17.39
CA GLY A 104 17.15 -2.66 -18.65
C GLY A 104 16.27 -3.87 -18.98
N ARG A 105 15.93 -4.72 -18.01
CA ARG A 105 15.03 -5.87 -18.21
C ARG A 105 13.56 -5.50 -18.14
N ILE A 106 13.22 -4.35 -17.54
CA ILE A 106 11.85 -3.83 -17.45
C ILE A 106 11.70 -2.69 -18.46
N VAL A 107 11.27 -3.03 -19.67
CA VAL A 107 11.14 -2.10 -20.81
C VAL A 107 9.72 -2.04 -21.33
N ASP A 108 9.39 -0.95 -22.00
CA ASP A 108 8.15 -0.79 -22.77
C ASP A 108 8.26 -1.47 -24.15
N ARG A 109 7.23 -1.33 -24.97
CA ARG A 109 7.18 -1.93 -26.32
C ARG A 109 8.27 -1.41 -27.27
N ASN A 110 8.84 -0.24 -26.97
CA ASN A 110 9.87 0.41 -27.77
C ASN A 110 11.29 0.15 -27.22
N GLY A 111 11.43 -0.71 -26.20
CA GLY A 111 12.71 -1.01 -25.57
C GLY A 111 13.21 0.02 -24.57
N HIS A 112 12.44 1.05 -24.24
CA HIS A 112 12.81 2.03 -23.23
C HIS A 112 12.47 1.54 -21.83
N LYS A 113 13.29 1.90 -20.83
CA LYS A 113 12.98 1.61 -19.41
C LYS A 113 11.59 2.12 -19.05
N ARG A 114 10.74 1.25 -18.48
CA ARG A 114 9.39 1.65 -18.08
C ARG A 114 9.44 2.74 -17.02
N LYS A 115 8.62 3.78 -17.21
CA LYS A 115 8.46 4.87 -16.23
C LYS A 115 7.67 4.44 -14.99
N LYS A 116 6.80 3.44 -15.15
CA LYS A 116 6.02 2.83 -14.06
C LYS A 116 5.74 1.36 -14.35
N PHE A 117 5.69 0.53 -13.32
CA PHE A 117 5.33 -0.89 -13.41
C PHE A 117 4.87 -1.45 -12.07
N VAL A 118 4.08 -2.51 -12.11
CA VAL A 118 3.56 -3.15 -10.90
C VAL A 118 4.60 -4.10 -10.34
N VAL A 119 4.68 -4.15 -9.01
CA VAL A 119 5.52 -5.07 -8.23
C VAL A 119 4.77 -5.56 -7.01
N SER A 120 5.12 -6.75 -6.51
CA SER A 120 4.59 -7.27 -5.25
C SER A 120 5.56 -6.95 -4.11
N ALA A 121 5.04 -6.33 -3.04
CA ALA A 121 5.79 -6.02 -1.82
C ALA A 121 5.38 -6.97 -0.68
N ASN A 122 5.30 -8.27 -0.94
CA ASN A 122 4.73 -9.28 -0.04
C ASN A 122 5.78 -10.18 0.62
N ASP A 123 7.02 -9.77 0.67
CA ASP A 123 8.14 -10.52 1.26
C ASP A 123 8.14 -10.54 2.80
N THR A 124 7.35 -9.69 3.44
CA THR A 124 7.07 -9.75 4.88
C THR A 124 5.57 -9.79 5.13
N GLN A 125 5.15 -10.30 6.30
CA GLN A 125 3.73 -10.31 6.67
C GLN A 125 3.17 -8.90 6.82
N ASP A 126 3.97 -7.96 7.32
CA ASP A 126 3.58 -6.56 7.45
C ASP A 126 3.33 -5.93 6.08
N LEU A 127 4.30 -5.98 5.16
CA LEU A 127 4.15 -5.45 3.82
C LEU A 127 3.05 -6.16 3.01
N LYS A 128 2.91 -7.48 3.16
CA LYS A 128 1.83 -8.24 2.51
C LYS A 128 0.45 -7.73 2.93
N ARG A 129 0.27 -7.33 4.19
CA ARG A 129 -0.99 -6.81 4.70
C ARG A 129 -1.17 -5.31 4.49
N ALA A 130 -0.05 -4.57 4.43
CA ALA A 130 -0.07 -3.13 4.23
C ALA A 130 -0.32 -2.75 2.76
N ILE A 131 0.50 -3.29 1.85
CA ILE A 131 0.59 -2.85 0.46
C ILE A 131 0.30 -4.00 -0.51
N ASN A 132 0.85 -5.21 -0.27
CA ASN A 132 0.82 -6.39 -1.14
C ASN A 132 1.30 -6.11 -2.58
N GLY A 133 0.43 -5.54 -3.44
CA GLY A 133 0.77 -5.14 -4.81
C GLY A 133 0.78 -3.63 -4.94
N CYS A 134 1.83 -3.08 -5.59
CA CYS A 134 1.98 -1.63 -5.73
C CYS A 134 2.62 -1.27 -7.07
N THR A 135 2.63 0.02 -7.39
CA THR A 135 3.26 0.56 -8.59
C THR A 135 4.55 1.28 -8.22
N LEU A 136 5.68 0.85 -8.79
CA LEU A 136 6.92 1.62 -8.78
C LEU A 136 6.87 2.69 -9.87
N THR A 137 7.28 3.91 -9.54
CA THR A 137 7.30 5.04 -10.45
C THR A 137 8.38 6.06 -10.11
N GLY A 138 8.75 6.92 -11.08
CA GLY A 138 9.73 7.99 -10.89
C GLY A 138 11.13 7.48 -10.52
N LEU A 139 11.49 6.25 -10.92
CA LEU A 139 12.80 5.67 -10.62
C LEU A 139 13.92 6.47 -11.29
N LYS A 140 14.96 6.76 -10.52
CA LYS A 140 16.14 7.51 -10.95
C LYS A 140 17.39 6.91 -10.32
N GLU A 141 18.42 6.71 -11.13
CA GLU A 141 19.74 6.31 -10.65
C GLU A 141 20.45 7.54 -10.05
N ASN A 142 21.03 7.36 -8.88
CA ASN A 142 21.80 8.38 -8.16
C ASN A 142 23.31 8.21 -8.43
N PRO A 143 24.11 9.28 -8.24
CA PRO A 143 25.56 9.21 -8.46
C PRO A 143 26.28 8.19 -7.59
N ASP A 144 25.74 7.86 -6.41
CA ASP A 144 26.29 6.83 -5.50
C ASP A 144 25.95 5.40 -5.92
N GLY A 145 25.23 5.23 -7.03
CA GLY A 145 24.78 3.95 -7.56
C GLY A 145 23.48 3.42 -6.95
N SER A 146 22.93 4.11 -5.95
CA SER A 146 21.59 3.80 -5.43
C SER A 146 20.50 4.19 -6.45
N VAL A 147 19.28 3.73 -6.23
CA VAL A 147 18.10 4.13 -7.02
C VAL A 147 17.06 4.69 -6.09
N SER A 148 16.63 5.92 -6.34
CA SER A 148 15.49 6.54 -5.68
C SER A 148 14.24 6.50 -6.56
N GLY A 149 13.07 6.56 -5.94
CA GLY A 149 11.77 6.58 -6.63
C GLY A 149 10.63 6.56 -5.65
N TYR A 150 9.46 6.15 -6.14
CA TYR A 150 8.24 6.11 -5.33
C TYR A 150 7.50 4.79 -5.51
N VAL A 151 6.93 4.33 -4.41
CA VAL A 151 5.85 3.34 -4.39
C VAL A 151 4.54 4.10 -4.37
N TYR A 152 3.67 3.82 -5.33
CA TYR A 152 2.29 4.30 -5.36
C TYR A 152 1.34 3.13 -5.19
N ASP A 153 0.35 3.31 -4.34
CA ASP A 153 -0.72 2.35 -4.11
C ASP A 153 -2.03 3.05 -3.77
N VAL A 154 -3.13 2.31 -3.89
CA VAL A 154 -4.45 2.73 -3.43
C VAL A 154 -4.88 1.79 -2.33
N TYR A 155 -4.94 2.30 -1.10
CA TYR A 155 -5.43 1.53 0.03
C TYR A 155 -6.95 1.38 -0.06
N ASN A 156 -7.38 0.22 -0.51
CA ASN A 156 -8.79 -0.13 -0.69
C ASN A 156 -8.99 -1.63 -0.46
N PHE A 157 -10.24 -2.01 -0.25
CA PHE A 157 -10.63 -3.41 -0.14
C PHE A 157 -11.43 -3.82 -1.36
N ASP A 158 -10.93 -4.80 -2.11
CA ASP A 158 -11.59 -5.33 -3.31
C ASP A 158 -12.39 -6.59 -2.96
N SER A 159 -13.66 -6.63 -3.40
CA SER A 159 -14.53 -7.80 -3.23
C SER A 159 -14.07 -9.01 -4.05
N ASN A 160 -13.30 -8.78 -5.11
CA ASN A 160 -12.79 -9.81 -6.01
C ASN A 160 -11.41 -10.32 -5.59
N TYR A 161 -10.86 -9.81 -4.48
CA TYR A 161 -9.60 -10.30 -3.95
C TYR A 161 -9.78 -11.75 -3.46
N THR A 162 -9.48 -12.68 -4.34
CA THR A 162 -9.33 -14.10 -4.05
C THR A 162 -7.85 -14.41 -4.07
N ASP A 163 -7.19 -14.34 -2.93
CA ASP A 163 -5.85 -14.93 -2.79
C ASP A 163 -6.00 -16.45 -2.84
N MET A 164 -6.04 -16.99 -4.05
CA MET A 164 -6.19 -18.43 -4.30
C MET A 164 -4.98 -19.24 -3.80
N ASN A 165 -3.86 -18.57 -3.50
CA ASN A 165 -2.60 -19.21 -3.12
C ASN A 165 -2.30 -19.19 -1.62
N THR A 166 -3.07 -18.48 -0.82
CA THR A 166 -2.92 -18.50 0.63
C THR A 166 -4.13 -19.14 1.28
N ALA A 167 -3.88 -20.27 1.92
CA ALA A 167 -4.84 -21.15 2.58
C ALA A 167 -5.62 -20.51 3.77
N SER A 168 -5.70 -19.20 3.90
CA SER A 168 -6.48 -18.57 4.96
C SER A 168 -7.83 -18.11 4.42
N LYS A 169 -8.83 -18.99 4.54
CA LYS A 169 -10.26 -18.64 4.40
C LYS A 169 -10.60 -17.38 5.23
N ASP A 170 -9.89 -17.13 6.30
CA ASP A 170 -10.05 -16.01 7.22
C ASP A 170 -9.69 -14.65 6.58
N LEU A 171 -8.61 -14.58 5.79
CA LEU A 171 -8.23 -13.33 5.08
C LEU A 171 -9.27 -12.95 4.02
N SER A 172 -9.85 -13.91 3.31
CA SER A 172 -10.88 -13.63 2.32
C SER A 172 -12.18 -13.16 2.97
N PHE A 173 -12.52 -13.67 4.16
CA PHE A 173 -13.65 -13.21 4.95
C PHE A 173 -13.44 -11.79 5.46
N VAL A 174 -12.29 -11.51 6.04
CA VAL A 174 -11.91 -10.18 6.55
C VAL A 174 -11.92 -9.15 5.43
N ASN A 175 -11.35 -9.48 4.27
CA ASN A 175 -11.33 -8.57 3.12
C ASN A 175 -12.75 -8.30 2.58
N ARG A 176 -13.62 -9.31 2.51
CA ARG A 176 -15.04 -9.12 2.11
C ARG A 176 -15.80 -8.27 3.10
N ALA A 177 -15.59 -8.48 4.40
CA ALA A 177 -16.19 -7.66 5.44
C ALA A 177 -15.72 -6.21 5.37
N ALA A 178 -14.42 -5.99 5.18
CA ALA A 178 -13.85 -4.65 4.99
C ALA A 178 -14.38 -3.97 3.71
N CYS A 179 -14.50 -4.70 2.61
CA CYS A 179 -15.12 -4.21 1.38
C CYS A 179 -16.59 -3.81 1.58
N PHE A 180 -17.35 -4.59 2.33
CA PHE A 180 -18.73 -4.23 2.70
C PHE A 180 -18.76 -2.92 3.49
N LEU A 181 -17.91 -2.79 4.50
CA LEU A 181 -17.81 -1.56 5.30
C LEU A 181 -17.35 -0.35 4.47
N GLN A 182 -16.43 -0.56 3.52
CA GLN A 182 -15.99 0.49 2.60
C GLN A 182 -17.15 0.97 1.72
N LYS A 183 -17.96 0.06 1.18
CA LYS A 183 -19.16 0.41 0.38
C LYS A 183 -20.20 1.19 1.17
N HIS A 184 -20.25 1.01 2.49
CA HIS A 184 -21.18 1.70 3.38
C HIS A 184 -20.55 2.93 4.07
N GLY A 185 -19.32 3.33 3.69
CA GLY A 185 -18.68 4.54 4.19
C GLY A 185 -18.11 4.45 5.60
N PHE A 186 -17.97 3.26 6.17
CA PHE A 186 -17.32 3.05 7.48
C PHE A 186 -15.81 2.91 7.37
N ILE A 187 -15.31 2.49 6.21
CA ILE A 187 -13.89 2.44 5.87
C ILE A 187 -13.66 3.33 4.65
N HIS A 188 -12.64 4.16 4.71
CA HIS A 188 -12.32 5.13 3.68
C HIS A 188 -11.08 4.70 2.91
N ASN A 189 -11.18 4.75 1.58
CA ASN A 189 -10.04 4.55 0.70
C ASN A 189 -9.22 5.84 0.55
N TYR A 190 -7.94 5.68 0.26
CA TYR A 190 -7.01 6.78 0.03
C TYR A 190 -5.84 6.30 -0.84
N GLN A 191 -5.13 7.24 -1.42
CA GLN A 191 -3.94 6.97 -2.20
C GLN A 191 -2.69 7.09 -1.31
N LEU A 192 -1.67 6.31 -1.62
CA LEU A 192 -0.36 6.33 -0.98
C LEU A 192 0.71 6.71 -1.98
N LEU A 193 1.61 7.59 -1.60
CA LEU A 193 2.84 7.87 -2.31
C LEU A 193 4.00 7.82 -1.31
N VAL A 194 4.81 6.79 -1.43
CA VAL A 194 5.88 6.49 -0.47
C VAL A 194 7.22 6.58 -1.18
N PRO A 195 8.12 7.51 -0.81
CA PRO A 195 9.47 7.56 -1.37
C PRO A 195 10.26 6.33 -0.94
N ILE A 196 11.12 5.84 -1.82
CA ILE A 196 12.05 4.75 -1.55
C ILE A 196 13.44 5.10 -2.05
N THR A 197 14.45 4.59 -1.35
CA THR A 197 15.85 4.63 -1.82
C THR A 197 16.47 3.26 -1.63
N ILE A 198 16.82 2.63 -2.73
CA ILE A 198 17.41 1.29 -2.76
C ILE A 198 18.92 1.42 -2.92
N LYS A 199 19.65 1.01 -1.89
CA LYS A 199 21.10 0.88 -1.92
C LYS A 199 21.45 -0.56 -2.31
N PHE A 200 22.46 -0.68 -3.14
CA PHE A 200 23.01 -1.98 -3.54
C PHE A 200 24.38 -2.12 -2.93
N ASP A 201 24.66 -3.27 -2.34
CA ASP A 201 25.97 -3.56 -1.82
C ASP A 201 26.96 -3.51 -3.00
N LYS A 202 28.02 -2.72 -2.85
CA LYS A 202 29.14 -2.76 -3.79
C LYS A 202 29.68 -4.20 -3.70
N LYS A 203 29.54 -4.97 -4.76
CA LYS A 203 30.30 -6.21 -4.87
C LYS A 203 31.78 -5.80 -4.77
N GLY A 204 32.40 -6.14 -3.62
CA GLY A 204 33.84 -6.07 -3.45
C GLY A 204 34.58 -6.90 -4.49
#